data_5ff6418662bd3976a448574dfb44fe43
#
_entry.id   5ff6418662bd3976a448574dfb44fe43
#
_cell.length_a   1.000
_cell.length_b   1.000
_cell.length_c   1.000
_cell.angle_alpha   90.00
_cell.angle_beta   90.00
_cell.angle_gamma   90.00
#
_symmetry.space_group_name_H-M   'P 1'
#
loop_
_entity.id
_entity.type
_entity.pdbx_description
1 polymer ?
#
loop_
_entity_poly.entity_id
_entity_poly.type
_entity_poly.pdbx_seq_one_letter_code
_entity_poly.pdbx_strand_id
1 'polypeptide(L)'
;MHEDFWRKRWAENQIGFHEGKPNAHLQRFSERLRTTAQPRVLVPLCGKAADLAWLAAQGFLVTGVELVREAAEAFFQEHGLSAREERDGGLPCLAGERVRIAVGDFWRWDFRESAPIDAAYDRAALVAVRPEDRERYVRHLLAPLRPAAPILLVTFAYDQTRMSGPPFSVDAAEVQRLFASRCEIEALEDVDILEREPRFR
;
A
#
# COMPACT_ATOMS: atom_id res chain seq x y z
N MET A 1 -2.05 14.94 -1.77
CA MET A 1 -1.85 14.16 -3.02
C MET A 1 -2.78 14.75 -4.09
N HIS A 2 -2.34 14.95 -5.33
CA HIS A 2 -3.25 15.47 -6.37
C HIS A 2 -4.10 14.33 -6.92
N GLU A 3 -5.37 14.28 -6.54
CA GLU A 3 -6.32 13.25 -7.00
C GLU A 3 -6.37 13.19 -8.53
N ASP A 4 -6.48 14.35 -9.21
CA ASP A 4 -6.57 14.43 -10.67
C ASP A 4 -5.37 13.81 -11.38
N PHE A 5 -4.16 13.93 -10.78
CA PHE A 5 -2.97 13.31 -11.33
C PHE A 5 -3.09 11.78 -11.38
N TRP A 6 -3.55 11.15 -10.30
CA TRP A 6 -3.71 9.70 -10.24
C TRP A 6 -4.87 9.21 -11.10
N ARG A 7 -6.02 9.91 -11.07
CA ARG A 7 -7.16 9.60 -11.94
C ARG A 7 -6.77 9.61 -13.41
N LYS A 8 -6.01 10.64 -13.83
CA LYS A 8 -5.49 10.73 -15.20
C LYS A 8 -4.57 9.57 -15.55
N ARG A 9 -3.61 9.21 -14.67
CA ARG A 9 -2.70 8.08 -14.91
C ARG A 9 -3.44 6.75 -15.10
N TRP A 10 -4.45 6.50 -14.30
CA TRP A 10 -5.29 5.31 -14.47
C TRP A 10 -6.08 5.36 -15.77
N ALA A 11 -6.72 6.48 -16.11
CA ALA A 11 -7.48 6.65 -17.35
C ALA A 11 -6.62 6.48 -18.62
N GLU A 12 -5.36 6.91 -18.55
CA GLU A 12 -4.38 6.80 -19.65
C GLU A 12 -3.56 5.50 -19.62
N ASN A 13 -3.89 4.56 -18.73
CA ASN A 13 -3.15 3.31 -18.52
C ASN A 13 -1.64 3.51 -18.25
N GLN A 14 -1.26 4.64 -17.63
CA GLN A 14 0.12 4.96 -17.24
C GLN A 14 0.44 4.37 -15.86
N ILE A 15 0.27 3.05 -15.73
CA ILE A 15 0.34 2.30 -14.47
C ILE A 15 1.64 1.49 -14.33
N GLY A 16 2.76 2.03 -14.75
CA GLY A 16 4.08 1.37 -14.66
C GLY A 16 4.51 0.92 -13.25
N PHE A 17 3.81 1.37 -12.20
CA PHE A 17 3.96 0.91 -10.82
C PHE A 17 3.23 -0.42 -10.54
N HIS A 18 2.32 -0.85 -11.41
CA HIS A 18 1.61 -2.12 -11.30
C HIS A 18 2.48 -3.26 -11.85
N GLU A 19 2.78 -4.26 -11.02
CA GLU A 19 3.69 -5.36 -11.39
C GLU A 19 2.98 -6.57 -12.01
N GLY A 20 1.67 -6.70 -11.87
CA GLY A 20 0.88 -7.84 -12.38
C GLY A 20 1.19 -9.19 -11.70
N LYS A 21 2.09 -9.21 -10.72
CA LYS A 21 2.47 -10.36 -9.90
C LYS A 21 2.73 -9.93 -8.47
N PRO A 22 2.64 -10.85 -7.49
CA PRO A 22 2.96 -10.53 -6.10
C PRO A 22 4.41 -10.10 -5.94
N ASN A 23 4.64 -9.08 -5.12
CA ASN A 23 5.96 -8.54 -4.86
C ASN A 23 6.85 -9.58 -4.14
N ALA A 24 8.11 -9.72 -4.57
CA ALA A 24 9.03 -10.73 -4.03
C ALA A 24 9.37 -10.50 -2.55
N HIS A 25 9.50 -9.23 -2.12
CA HIS A 25 9.75 -8.92 -0.70
C HIS A 25 8.53 -9.26 0.17
N LEU A 26 7.30 -9.03 -0.33
CA LEU A 26 6.09 -9.46 0.36
C LEU A 26 6.09 -10.98 0.53
N GLN A 27 6.33 -11.73 -0.53
CA GLN A 27 6.36 -13.20 -0.47
C GLN A 27 7.39 -13.72 0.53
N ARG A 28 8.57 -13.09 0.58
CA ARG A 28 9.67 -13.48 1.47
C ARG A 28 9.43 -13.12 2.93
N PHE A 29 8.82 -11.98 3.21
CA PHE A 29 8.74 -11.43 4.57
C PHE A 29 7.33 -11.38 5.15
N SER A 30 6.31 -11.88 4.46
CA SER A 30 4.90 -11.82 4.91
C SER A 30 4.63 -12.45 6.27
N GLU A 31 5.42 -13.45 6.68
CA GLU A 31 5.27 -14.05 8.01
C GLU A 31 5.49 -13.03 9.15
N ARG A 32 6.25 -11.94 8.88
CA ARG A 32 6.40 -10.82 9.83
C ARG A 32 5.10 -10.05 10.08
N LEU A 33 4.12 -10.16 9.17
CA LEU A 33 2.80 -9.53 9.30
C LEU A 33 1.81 -10.41 10.10
N ARG A 34 2.18 -11.65 10.43
CA ARG A 34 1.29 -12.62 11.06
C ARG A 34 1.27 -12.47 12.56
N THR A 35 0.32 -11.70 13.08
CA THR A 35 0.12 -11.45 14.52
C THR A 35 -0.94 -12.35 15.14
N THR A 36 -1.84 -12.89 14.31
CA THR A 36 -2.96 -13.77 14.70
C THR A 36 -3.14 -14.85 13.64
N ALA A 37 -4.09 -15.77 13.84
CA ALA A 37 -4.43 -16.80 12.86
C ALA A 37 -5.00 -16.22 11.55
N GLN A 38 -5.71 -15.09 11.61
CA GLN A 38 -6.28 -14.37 10.47
C GLN A 38 -6.09 -12.86 10.63
N PRO A 39 -4.85 -12.37 10.52
CA PRO A 39 -4.58 -10.96 10.73
C PRO A 39 -5.15 -10.11 9.60
N ARG A 40 -5.67 -8.94 9.95
CA ARG A 40 -6.12 -7.93 8.99
C ARG A 40 -4.96 -7.01 8.63
N VAL A 41 -4.63 -6.97 7.35
CA VAL A 41 -3.54 -6.16 6.79
C VAL A 41 -4.11 -4.97 6.04
N LEU A 42 -3.68 -3.76 6.42
CA LEU A 42 -3.94 -2.53 5.66
C LEU A 42 -2.96 -2.42 4.50
N VAL A 43 -3.48 -2.17 3.30
CA VAL A 43 -2.68 -1.86 2.10
C VAL A 43 -3.14 -0.50 1.56
N PRO A 44 -2.45 0.59 1.90
CA PRO A 44 -2.82 1.92 1.44
C PRO A 44 -2.48 2.12 -0.04
N LEU A 45 -3.25 2.95 -0.75
CA LEU A 45 -3.07 3.32 -2.16
C LEU A 45 -2.85 2.08 -3.04
N CYS A 46 -3.68 1.07 -2.82
CA CYS A 46 -3.39 -0.30 -3.24
C CYS A 46 -3.52 -0.55 -4.76
N GLY A 47 -4.17 0.35 -5.50
CA GLY A 47 -4.47 0.11 -6.91
C GLY A 47 -5.19 -1.22 -7.12
N LYS A 48 -4.75 -1.95 -8.14
CA LYS A 48 -5.15 -3.33 -8.40
C LYS A 48 -4.01 -4.34 -8.15
N ALA A 49 -3.18 -4.09 -7.13
CA ALA A 49 -1.99 -4.89 -6.88
C ALA A 49 -2.32 -6.37 -6.64
N ALA A 50 -1.60 -7.26 -7.33
CA ALA A 50 -1.71 -8.71 -7.14
C ALA A 50 -1.35 -9.15 -5.70
N ASP A 51 -0.66 -8.29 -4.97
CA ASP A 51 -0.31 -8.48 -3.55
C ASP A 51 -1.54 -8.71 -2.67
N LEU A 52 -2.69 -8.04 -2.96
CA LEU A 52 -3.92 -8.21 -2.18
C LEU A 52 -4.49 -9.62 -2.32
N ALA A 53 -4.56 -10.13 -3.56
CA ALA A 53 -5.04 -11.49 -3.82
C ALA A 53 -4.08 -12.53 -3.23
N TRP A 54 -2.78 -12.29 -3.31
CA TRP A 54 -1.79 -13.15 -2.73
C TRP A 54 -1.89 -13.21 -1.20
N LEU A 55 -1.99 -12.06 -0.52
CA LEU A 55 -2.21 -12.00 0.94
C LEU A 55 -3.48 -12.76 1.34
N ALA A 56 -4.58 -12.56 0.61
CA ALA A 56 -5.83 -13.29 0.87
C ALA A 56 -5.65 -14.81 0.74
N ALA A 57 -4.91 -15.27 -0.29
CA ALA A 57 -4.58 -16.68 -0.49
C ALA A 57 -3.69 -17.25 0.63
N GLN A 58 -2.86 -16.41 1.28
CA GLN A 58 -2.07 -16.78 2.46
C GLN A 58 -2.89 -16.73 3.77
N GLY A 59 -4.19 -16.46 3.71
CA GLY A 59 -5.08 -16.48 4.89
C GLY A 59 -5.22 -15.14 5.62
N PHE A 60 -4.64 -14.06 5.10
CA PHE A 60 -4.86 -12.71 5.63
C PHE A 60 -6.26 -12.17 5.25
N LEU A 61 -6.79 -11.31 6.09
CA LEU A 61 -7.89 -10.41 5.75
C LEU A 61 -7.27 -9.11 5.25
N VAL A 62 -7.64 -8.65 4.07
CA VAL A 62 -7.01 -7.48 3.44
C VAL A 62 -7.98 -6.31 3.42
N THR A 63 -7.54 -5.16 3.91
CA THR A 63 -8.23 -3.88 3.77
C THR A 63 -7.37 -2.98 2.89
N GLY A 64 -7.78 -2.79 1.64
CA GLY A 64 -7.19 -1.83 0.71
C GLY A 64 -7.90 -0.48 0.80
N VAL A 65 -7.18 0.60 0.50
CA VAL A 65 -7.78 1.92 0.22
C VAL A 65 -7.24 2.39 -1.12
N GLU A 66 -8.13 2.66 -2.07
CA GLU A 66 -7.78 3.07 -3.43
C GLU A 66 -8.64 4.25 -3.88
N LEU A 67 -7.99 5.26 -4.45
CA LEU A 67 -8.66 6.49 -4.92
C LEU A 67 -9.56 6.23 -6.12
N VAL A 68 -9.12 5.37 -7.04
CA VAL A 68 -9.71 5.17 -8.36
C VAL A 68 -10.58 3.92 -8.35
N ARG A 69 -11.89 4.12 -8.54
CA ARG A 69 -12.88 3.04 -8.50
C ARG A 69 -12.59 1.96 -9.54
N GLU A 70 -12.24 2.36 -10.74
CA GLU A 70 -11.92 1.47 -11.86
C GLU A 70 -10.75 0.55 -11.55
N ALA A 71 -9.78 1.02 -10.75
CA ALA A 71 -8.67 0.18 -10.29
C ALA A 71 -9.14 -0.90 -9.31
N ALA A 72 -10.02 -0.54 -8.37
CA ALA A 72 -10.60 -1.49 -7.42
C ALA A 72 -11.48 -2.52 -8.12
N GLU A 73 -12.30 -2.10 -9.09
CA GLU A 73 -13.13 -3.00 -9.90
C GLU A 73 -12.27 -3.94 -10.75
N ALA A 74 -11.23 -3.41 -11.41
CA ALA A 74 -10.29 -4.20 -12.19
C ALA A 74 -9.58 -5.26 -11.34
N PHE A 75 -9.23 -4.95 -10.08
CA PHE A 75 -8.66 -5.95 -9.16
C PHE A 75 -9.58 -7.17 -9.01
N PHE A 76 -10.85 -6.97 -8.68
CA PHE A 76 -11.78 -8.08 -8.49
C PHE A 76 -12.03 -8.85 -9.79
N GLN A 77 -12.14 -8.15 -10.91
CA GLN A 77 -12.33 -8.76 -12.24
C GLN A 77 -11.12 -9.61 -12.66
N GLU A 78 -9.90 -9.08 -12.57
CA GLU A 78 -8.67 -9.74 -13.01
C GLU A 78 -8.33 -10.98 -12.18
N HIS A 79 -8.74 -10.98 -10.90
CA HIS A 79 -8.53 -12.14 -10.01
C HIS A 79 -9.74 -13.09 -9.94
N GLY A 80 -10.81 -12.85 -10.71
CA GLY A 80 -12.01 -13.68 -10.71
C GLY A 80 -12.73 -13.72 -9.35
N LEU A 81 -12.62 -12.64 -8.57
CA LEU A 81 -13.21 -12.51 -7.26
C LEU A 81 -14.56 -11.79 -7.33
N SER A 82 -15.55 -12.29 -6.59
CA SER A 82 -16.80 -11.57 -6.41
C SER A 82 -16.70 -10.50 -5.35
N ALA A 83 -17.32 -9.36 -5.57
CA ALA A 83 -17.45 -8.30 -4.58
C ALA A 83 -18.86 -7.78 -4.50
N ARG A 84 -19.27 -7.30 -3.33
CA ARG A 84 -20.52 -6.56 -3.10
C ARG A 84 -20.22 -5.14 -2.68
N GLU A 85 -21.14 -4.24 -2.92
CA GLU A 85 -21.07 -2.86 -2.48
C GLU A 85 -21.34 -2.78 -0.98
N GLU A 86 -20.45 -2.14 -0.26
CA GLU A 86 -20.54 -1.86 1.17
C GLU A 86 -20.00 -0.46 1.48
N ARG A 87 -19.81 -0.17 2.75
CA ARG A 87 -19.04 1.00 3.23
C ARG A 87 -17.93 0.52 4.16
N ASP A 88 -16.82 1.24 4.13
CA ASP A 88 -15.70 1.03 5.07
C ASP A 88 -15.03 2.39 5.33
N GLY A 89 -14.87 2.75 6.61
CA GLY A 89 -14.27 4.01 6.97
C GLY A 89 -14.96 5.23 6.37
N GLY A 90 -16.31 5.20 6.26
CA GLY A 90 -17.08 6.28 5.65
C GLY A 90 -17.03 6.32 4.11
N LEU A 91 -16.20 5.51 3.46
CA LEU A 91 -16.09 5.43 1.99
C LEU A 91 -16.94 4.31 1.40
N PRO A 92 -17.38 4.41 0.12
CA PRO A 92 -17.84 3.24 -0.65
C PRO A 92 -16.77 2.15 -0.61
N CYS A 93 -17.19 0.88 -0.57
CA CYS A 93 -16.28 -0.24 -0.46
C CYS A 93 -16.72 -1.39 -1.37
N LEU A 94 -15.79 -1.97 -2.10
CA LEU A 94 -15.96 -3.26 -2.77
C LEU A 94 -15.47 -4.36 -1.82
N ALA A 95 -16.39 -5.20 -1.35
CA ALA A 95 -16.13 -6.19 -0.33
C ALA A 95 -16.28 -7.62 -0.87
N GLY A 96 -15.16 -8.31 -1.02
CA GLY A 96 -15.10 -9.76 -1.26
C GLY A 96 -15.00 -10.55 0.03
N GLU A 97 -14.73 -11.85 -0.08
CA GLU A 97 -14.62 -12.75 1.07
C GLU A 97 -13.48 -12.37 2.01
N ARG A 98 -12.29 -12.12 1.48
CA ARG A 98 -11.08 -11.80 2.25
C ARG A 98 -10.44 -10.46 1.91
N VAL A 99 -10.85 -9.84 0.81
CA VAL A 99 -10.34 -8.55 0.36
C VAL A 99 -11.45 -7.53 0.36
N ARG A 100 -11.23 -6.40 1.01
CA ARG A 100 -12.09 -5.22 0.98
C ARG A 100 -11.27 -4.06 0.43
N ILE A 101 -11.82 -3.28 -0.49
CA ILE A 101 -11.18 -2.08 -1.01
C ILE A 101 -12.13 -0.90 -0.80
N ALA A 102 -11.79 -0.03 0.15
CA ALA A 102 -12.45 1.25 0.33
C ALA A 102 -12.06 2.19 -0.82
N VAL A 103 -13.05 2.76 -1.50
CA VAL A 103 -12.85 3.55 -2.72
C VAL A 103 -12.96 5.04 -2.39
N GLY A 104 -11.83 5.74 -2.44
CA GLY A 104 -11.75 7.17 -2.18
C GLY A 104 -10.38 7.63 -1.73
N ASP A 105 -10.31 8.90 -1.35
CA ASP A 105 -9.09 9.51 -0.84
C ASP A 105 -8.70 8.89 0.52
N PHE A 106 -7.47 8.37 0.60
CA PHE A 106 -6.93 7.78 1.82
C PHE A 106 -7.02 8.73 3.03
N TRP A 107 -6.84 10.03 2.82
CA TRP A 107 -6.98 11.04 3.88
C TRP A 107 -8.39 11.17 4.46
N ARG A 108 -9.42 10.69 3.74
CA ARG A 108 -10.83 10.75 4.12
C ARG A 108 -11.35 9.42 4.66
N TRP A 109 -10.55 8.35 4.59
CA TRP A 109 -10.89 7.06 5.19
C TRP A 109 -10.85 7.18 6.71
N ASP A 110 -12.00 7.03 7.35
CA ASP A 110 -12.11 7.06 8.81
C ASP A 110 -11.93 5.67 9.39
N PHE A 111 -10.70 5.34 9.78
CA PHE A 111 -10.37 4.03 10.34
C PHE A 111 -11.19 3.67 11.60
N ARG A 112 -11.80 4.62 12.30
CA ARG A 112 -12.66 4.37 13.49
C ARG A 112 -13.97 3.69 13.10
N GLU A 113 -14.39 3.84 11.85
CA GLU A 113 -15.56 3.18 11.27
C GLU A 113 -15.18 1.90 10.50
N SER A 114 -13.93 1.45 10.59
CA SER A 114 -13.42 0.24 9.98
C SER A 114 -13.08 -0.82 11.04
N ALA A 115 -12.87 -2.06 10.59
CA ALA A 115 -12.42 -3.13 11.48
C ALA A 115 -10.96 -2.88 11.92
N PRO A 116 -10.58 -3.27 13.16
CA PRO A 116 -9.22 -3.10 13.65
C PRO A 116 -8.17 -3.73 12.73
N ILE A 117 -7.05 -3.04 12.57
CA ILE A 117 -5.93 -3.44 11.69
C ILE A 117 -4.82 -4.06 12.54
N ASP A 118 -4.38 -5.26 12.15
CA ASP A 118 -3.37 -6.04 12.87
C ASP A 118 -1.95 -5.85 12.31
N ALA A 119 -1.82 -5.42 11.05
CA ALA A 119 -0.56 -5.15 10.37
C ALA A 119 -0.75 -4.19 9.19
N ALA A 120 0.33 -3.63 8.66
CA ALA A 120 0.28 -2.86 7.41
C ALA A 120 1.34 -3.36 6.41
N TYR A 121 0.98 -3.30 5.13
CA TYR A 121 1.90 -3.52 4.02
C TYR A 121 1.90 -2.29 3.13
N ASP A 122 3.00 -1.56 3.14
CA ASP A 122 3.21 -0.34 2.35
C ASP A 122 4.23 -0.62 1.25
N ARG A 123 3.74 -0.77 0.04
CA ARG A 123 4.55 -0.88 -1.17
C ARG A 123 3.98 0.05 -2.23
N ALA A 124 4.81 0.89 -2.81
CA ALA A 124 4.47 1.93 -3.78
C ALA A 124 3.54 3.04 -3.22
N ALA A 125 3.21 3.05 -1.93
CA ALA A 125 2.36 4.06 -1.32
C ALA A 125 3.19 5.23 -0.74
N LEU A 126 4.06 5.01 0.24
CA LEU A 126 4.90 6.09 0.80
C LEU A 126 5.74 6.79 -0.28
N VAL A 127 6.28 6.04 -1.22
CA VAL A 127 7.07 6.58 -2.36
C VAL A 127 6.23 7.37 -3.37
N ALA A 128 4.91 7.25 -3.34
CA ALA A 128 3.98 8.06 -4.13
C ALA A 128 3.57 9.36 -3.45
N VAL A 129 3.88 9.50 -2.15
CA VAL A 129 3.55 10.68 -1.35
C VAL A 129 4.68 11.70 -1.45
N ARG A 130 4.31 12.96 -1.73
CA ARG A 130 5.29 14.06 -1.79
C ARG A 130 6.00 14.25 -0.45
N PRO A 131 7.27 14.66 -0.43
CA PRO A 131 8.03 14.82 0.81
C PRO A 131 7.32 15.63 1.89
N GLU A 132 6.65 16.73 1.53
CA GLU A 132 5.92 17.59 2.45
C GLU A 132 4.68 16.95 3.10
N ASP A 133 4.11 15.90 2.49
CA ASP A 133 2.92 15.20 2.98
C ASP A 133 3.27 13.92 3.78
N ARG A 134 4.52 13.44 3.79
CA ARG A 134 4.93 12.14 4.36
C ARG A 134 4.66 12.00 5.85
N GLU A 135 4.90 13.04 6.64
CA GLU A 135 4.62 12.99 8.09
C GLU A 135 3.12 12.83 8.38
N ARG A 136 2.27 13.51 7.59
CA ARG A 136 0.84 13.33 7.66
C ARG A 136 0.45 11.93 7.25
N TYR A 137 1.05 11.40 6.17
CA TYR A 137 0.82 10.05 5.68
C TYR A 137 1.14 9.01 6.75
N VAL A 138 2.33 9.06 7.34
CA VAL A 138 2.75 8.12 8.37
C VAL A 138 1.83 8.18 9.59
N ARG A 139 1.44 9.37 10.05
CA ARG A 139 0.47 9.49 11.15
C ARG A 139 -0.86 8.81 10.80
N HIS A 140 -1.35 8.98 9.57
CA HIS A 140 -2.62 8.39 9.13
C HIS A 140 -2.50 6.87 8.94
N LEU A 141 -1.37 6.38 8.42
CA LEU A 141 -1.06 4.95 8.29
C LEU A 141 -1.03 4.24 9.64
N LEU A 142 -0.39 4.87 10.65
CA LEU A 142 -0.21 4.28 11.99
C LEU A 142 -1.49 4.32 12.83
N ALA A 143 -2.36 5.29 12.60
CA ALA A 143 -3.53 5.52 13.45
C ALA A 143 -4.51 4.34 13.59
N PRO A 144 -4.80 3.54 12.53
CA PRO A 144 -5.67 2.38 12.61
C PRO A 144 -5.01 1.12 13.21
N LEU A 145 -3.68 1.12 13.33
CA LEU A 145 -2.94 -0.07 13.74
C LEU A 145 -3.07 -0.34 15.23
N ARG A 146 -3.18 -1.62 15.58
CA ARG A 146 -3.08 -2.05 16.98
C ARG A 146 -1.70 -1.71 17.56
N PRO A 147 -1.57 -1.56 18.87
CA PRO A 147 -0.25 -1.42 19.51
C PRO A 147 0.69 -2.54 19.09
N ALA A 148 1.94 -2.20 18.76
CA ALA A 148 2.99 -3.11 18.29
C ALA A 148 2.65 -3.86 16.98
N ALA A 149 1.68 -3.41 16.19
CA ALA A 149 1.38 -3.98 14.89
C ALA A 149 2.58 -3.82 13.94
N PRO A 150 3.02 -4.89 13.26
CA PRO A 150 4.11 -4.83 12.30
C PRO A 150 3.71 -4.09 11.02
N ILE A 151 4.71 -3.44 10.41
CA ILE A 151 4.60 -2.80 9.11
C ILE A 151 5.69 -3.36 8.22
N LEU A 152 5.32 -3.96 7.10
CA LEU A 152 6.26 -4.28 6.03
C LEU A 152 6.28 -3.12 5.03
N LEU A 153 7.39 -2.39 5.01
CA LEU A 153 7.57 -1.21 4.15
C LEU A 153 8.60 -1.52 3.06
N VAL A 154 8.24 -1.22 1.80
CA VAL A 154 9.13 -1.32 0.64
C VAL A 154 9.32 0.07 0.04
N THR A 155 10.56 0.56 0.03
CA THR A 155 10.92 1.88 -0.51
C THR A 155 11.93 1.78 -1.64
N PHE A 156 12.20 2.91 -2.30
CA PHE A 156 13.28 3.09 -3.27
C PHE A 156 14.19 4.21 -2.80
N ALA A 157 15.50 4.01 -2.91
CA ALA A 157 16.51 5.03 -2.71
C ALA A 157 17.25 5.29 -4.02
N TYR A 158 17.24 6.52 -4.49
CA TYR A 158 17.93 6.96 -5.70
C TYR A 158 18.20 8.47 -5.65
N ASP A 159 19.08 8.97 -6.52
CA ASP A 159 19.31 10.40 -6.67
C ASP A 159 18.07 11.11 -7.26
N GLN A 160 17.33 11.80 -6.40
CA GLN A 160 16.06 12.46 -6.76
C GLN A 160 16.20 13.48 -7.89
N THR A 161 17.41 13.98 -8.14
CA THR A 161 17.65 14.93 -9.26
C THR A 161 17.50 14.26 -10.63
N ARG A 162 17.62 12.94 -10.70
CA ARG A 162 17.52 12.15 -11.94
C ARG A 162 16.07 11.83 -12.35
N MET A 163 15.12 11.90 -11.41
CA MET A 163 13.71 11.61 -11.69
C MET A 163 12.82 12.45 -10.78
N SER A 164 11.85 13.17 -11.35
CA SER A 164 10.98 14.08 -10.60
C SER A 164 9.97 13.39 -9.66
N GLY A 165 9.76 12.08 -9.83
CA GLY A 165 8.73 11.33 -9.11
C GLY A 165 7.29 11.63 -9.56
N PRO A 166 6.27 10.91 -9.05
CA PRO A 166 6.42 9.67 -8.30
C PRO A 166 6.90 8.48 -9.17
N PRO A 167 7.58 7.45 -8.61
CA PRO A 167 7.92 7.33 -7.21
C PRO A 167 8.98 8.35 -6.79
N PHE A 168 8.90 8.84 -5.55
CA PHE A 168 9.94 9.68 -4.96
C PHE A 168 10.94 8.82 -4.19
N SER A 169 12.20 9.27 -4.13
CA SER A 169 13.22 8.63 -3.30
C SER A 169 12.86 8.68 -1.82
N VAL A 170 12.94 7.53 -1.14
CA VAL A 170 12.75 7.37 0.30
C VAL A 170 13.85 6.43 0.78
N ASP A 171 14.93 6.98 1.27
CA ASP A 171 16.07 6.24 1.79
C ASP A 171 15.90 5.84 3.28
N ALA A 172 16.87 5.09 3.81
CA ALA A 172 16.84 4.63 5.19
C ALA A 172 16.83 5.80 6.20
N ALA A 173 17.49 6.92 5.90
CA ALA A 173 17.51 8.08 6.77
C ALA A 173 16.14 8.75 6.85
N GLU A 174 15.44 8.84 5.72
CA GLU A 174 14.06 9.35 5.67
C GLU A 174 13.07 8.41 6.40
N VAL A 175 13.23 7.08 6.26
CA VAL A 175 12.44 6.10 7.02
C VAL A 175 12.68 6.28 8.53
N GLN A 176 13.93 6.41 8.97
CA GLN A 176 14.27 6.70 10.36
C GLN A 176 13.61 8.00 10.85
N ARG A 177 13.72 9.07 10.07
CA ARG A 177 13.11 10.36 10.41
C ARG A 177 11.59 10.27 10.60
N LEU A 178 10.91 9.51 9.75
CA LEU A 178 9.44 9.40 9.73
C LEU A 178 8.87 8.47 10.80
N PHE A 179 9.55 7.37 11.11
CA PHE A 179 8.99 6.28 11.91
C PHE A 179 9.65 6.09 13.28
N ALA A 180 10.92 6.46 13.48
CA ALA A 180 11.69 6.08 14.68
C ALA A 180 11.09 6.56 16.02
N SER A 181 10.30 7.64 16.02
CA SER A 181 9.63 8.13 17.23
C SER A 181 8.45 7.24 17.69
N ARG A 182 8.01 6.29 16.86
CA ARG A 182 6.80 5.48 17.08
C ARG A 182 6.98 4.00 16.80
N CYS A 183 8.02 3.62 16.08
CA CYS A 183 8.28 2.26 15.63
C CYS A 183 9.72 1.88 15.87
N GLU A 184 9.96 0.61 16.20
CA GLU A 184 11.26 -0.01 16.03
C GLU A 184 11.45 -0.33 14.54
N ILE A 185 12.65 -0.05 14.01
CA ILE A 185 12.93 -0.20 12.58
C ILE A 185 14.01 -1.25 12.39
N GLU A 186 13.70 -2.29 11.64
CA GLU A 186 14.62 -3.33 11.19
C GLU A 186 14.76 -3.28 9.67
N ALA A 187 15.97 -3.14 9.16
CA ALA A 187 16.25 -3.28 7.73
C ALA A 187 16.35 -4.77 7.39
N LEU A 188 15.38 -5.28 6.63
CA LEU A 188 15.31 -6.70 6.27
C LEU A 188 16.16 -7.03 5.03
N GLU A 189 16.22 -6.11 4.10
CA GLU A 189 16.95 -6.27 2.83
C GLU A 189 17.26 -4.88 2.24
N ASP A 190 18.45 -4.74 1.67
CA ASP A 190 18.86 -3.59 0.85
C ASP A 190 19.59 -4.15 -0.38
N VAL A 191 19.01 -3.94 -1.57
CA VAL A 191 19.50 -4.50 -2.83
C VAL A 191 19.54 -3.46 -3.93
N ASP A 192 20.64 -3.42 -4.66
CA ASP A 192 20.71 -2.65 -5.91
C ASP A 192 19.90 -3.37 -7.00
N ILE A 193 18.88 -2.68 -7.49
CA ILE A 193 17.98 -3.20 -8.54
C ILE A 193 18.24 -2.58 -9.91
N LEU A 194 19.19 -1.65 -10.04
CA LEU A 194 19.40 -0.86 -11.26
C LEU A 194 19.65 -1.74 -12.50
N GLU A 195 20.38 -2.83 -12.33
CA GLU A 195 20.64 -3.77 -13.43
C GLU A 195 19.42 -4.62 -13.80
N ARG A 196 18.55 -4.88 -12.83
CA ARG A 196 17.36 -5.76 -12.96
C ARG A 196 16.10 -5.01 -13.38
N GLU A 197 16.08 -3.68 -13.23
CA GLU A 197 14.94 -2.83 -13.51
C GLU A 197 15.26 -1.81 -14.62
N PRO A 198 15.10 -2.20 -15.90
CA PRO A 198 15.42 -1.31 -17.04
C PRO A 198 14.69 0.04 -17.03
N ARG A 199 13.57 0.13 -16.29
CA ARG A 199 12.78 1.36 -16.13
C ARG A 199 13.52 2.49 -15.43
N PHE A 200 14.60 2.17 -14.70
CA PHE A 200 15.40 3.13 -13.94
C PHE A 200 16.78 3.40 -14.55
N ARG A 201 17.04 2.89 -15.76
CA ARG A 201 18.29 3.14 -16.53
C ARG A 201 18.25 4.43 -17.34
#